data_f2e9409f89ff0ff0444c7ffdd3c97112
#
_entry.id   f2e9409f89ff0ff0444c7ffdd3c97112
#
_cell.length_a   1.000
_cell.length_b   1.000
_cell.length_c   1.000
_cell.angle_alpha   90.00
_cell.angle_beta   90.00
_cell.angle_gamma   90.00
#
_symmetry.space_group_name_H-M   'P 1'
#
loop_
_entity.id
_entity.type
_entity.pdbx_description
1 polymer ?
#
loop_
_entity_poly.entity_id
_entity_poly.type
_entity_poly.pdbx_seq_one_letter_code
_entity_poly.pdbx_strand_id
1 'polypeptide(L)'
;MSYFKFIQLLVLGLALLGASSVFAADRYRLSSQFYHLGELIAKPMIDVEEGETIAGTFSDEGRGQYKVVVLVRPVADEQVYVSMQFSSGKLNIQPNLLAGIGQPRSATIKKVRMNLLVEEIKEEDLEIPDLQFKALTQIDGKTFLE
;
A
#
# COMPACT_ATOMS: atom_id res chain seq x y z
N MET A 1 33.55 18.37 40.53
CA MET A 1 32.18 17.85 40.76
C MET A 1 31.15 18.34 39.73
N SER A 2 31.33 19.52 39.13
CA SER A 2 30.38 19.98 38.12
C SER A 2 30.49 19.25 36.79
N TYR A 3 31.62 18.68 36.45
CA TYR A 3 31.82 17.90 35.21
C TYR A 3 31.08 16.56 35.20
N PHE A 4 30.92 15.95 36.37
CA PHE A 4 30.23 14.66 36.50
C PHE A 4 28.71 14.78 36.25
N LYS A 5 28.12 15.89 36.67
CA LYS A 5 26.72 16.20 36.41
C LYS A 5 26.47 16.54 34.95
N PHE A 6 27.45 17.15 34.28
CA PHE A 6 27.34 17.50 32.88
C PHE A 6 27.38 16.24 31.96
N ILE A 7 28.23 15.29 32.31
CA ILE A 7 28.35 14.02 31.58
C ILE A 7 27.08 13.19 31.72
N GLN A 8 26.47 13.16 32.91
CA GLN A 8 25.19 12.47 33.12
C GLN A 8 24.04 13.10 32.30
N LEU A 9 24.01 14.40 32.19
CA LEU A 9 23.02 15.12 31.37
C LEU A 9 23.23 14.86 29.87
N LEU A 10 24.48 14.76 29.43
CA LEU A 10 24.80 14.46 28.03
C LEU A 10 24.44 13.03 27.65
N VAL A 11 24.68 12.07 28.55
CA VAL A 11 24.29 10.65 28.34
C VAL A 11 22.77 10.49 28.33
N LEU A 12 22.07 11.20 29.18
CA LEU A 12 20.60 11.19 29.21
C LEU A 12 20.01 11.84 27.94
N GLY A 13 20.63 12.89 27.44
CA GLY A 13 20.24 13.54 26.18
C GLY A 13 20.45 12.66 24.94
N LEU A 14 21.51 11.87 24.90
CA LEU A 14 21.76 10.94 23.80
C LEU A 14 20.80 9.75 23.82
N ALA A 15 20.37 9.29 25.00
CA ALA A 15 19.40 8.19 25.13
C ALA A 15 18.01 8.60 24.65
N LEU A 16 17.65 9.88 24.75
CA LEU A 16 16.37 10.40 24.26
C LEU A 16 16.34 10.58 22.73
N LEU A 17 17.50 10.77 22.08
CA LEU A 17 17.60 10.86 20.62
C LEU A 17 17.56 9.50 19.93
N GLY A 18 17.79 8.41 20.66
CA GLY A 18 17.72 7.04 20.12
C GLY A 18 16.34 6.42 20.12
N ALA A 19 15.33 7.07 20.68
CA ALA A 19 13.96 6.59 20.76
C ALA A 19 13.06 7.20 19.67
N SER A 20 13.58 7.45 18.46
CA SER A 20 12.72 7.62 17.32
C SER A 20 12.15 6.25 16.98
N SER A 21 10.97 5.93 17.54
CA SER A 21 10.18 4.82 17.08
C SER A 21 9.87 5.06 15.60
N VAL A 22 10.54 4.33 14.74
CA VAL A 22 10.20 4.26 13.33
C VAL A 22 8.86 3.53 13.27
N PHE A 23 7.77 4.27 13.26
CA PHE A 23 6.47 3.69 12.95
C PHE A 23 6.53 3.26 11.49
N ALA A 24 6.40 1.95 11.25
CA ALA A 24 6.21 1.45 9.91
C ALA A 24 4.95 2.10 9.32
N ALA A 25 5.04 2.64 8.10
CA ALA A 25 3.89 3.18 7.40
C ALA A 25 2.86 2.08 7.17
N ASP A 26 1.58 2.39 7.37
CA ASP A 26 0.50 1.47 7.08
C ASP A 26 0.46 1.15 5.58
N ARG A 27 0.16 -0.10 5.27
CA ARG A 27 0.04 -0.60 3.91
C ARG A 27 -1.39 -1.03 3.64
N TYR A 28 -1.84 -0.75 2.44
CA TYR A 28 -3.22 -1.04 2.02
C TYR A 28 -3.23 -1.80 0.70
N ARG A 29 -4.18 -2.71 0.58
CA ARG A 29 -4.52 -3.36 -0.68
C ARG A 29 -5.81 -2.78 -1.22
N LEU A 30 -5.75 -2.25 -2.42
CA LEU A 30 -6.90 -1.72 -3.13
C LEU A 30 -7.31 -2.70 -4.22
N SER A 31 -8.50 -3.26 -4.06
CA SER A 31 -9.14 -4.08 -5.10
C SER A 31 -10.21 -3.23 -5.75
N SER A 32 -10.08 -2.96 -7.02
CA SER A 32 -11.03 -2.13 -7.76
C SER A 32 -11.52 -2.80 -9.03
N GLN A 33 -12.73 -2.43 -9.43
CA GLN A 33 -13.36 -2.85 -10.66
C GLN A 33 -13.95 -1.62 -11.34
N PHE A 34 -13.65 -1.47 -12.62
CA PHE A 34 -14.16 -0.37 -13.44
C PHE A 34 -15.11 -0.92 -14.50
N TYR A 35 -16.31 -0.35 -14.54
CA TYR A 35 -17.34 -0.69 -15.51
C TYR A 35 -17.67 0.53 -16.36
N HIS A 36 -17.69 0.37 -17.67
CA HIS A 36 -18.13 1.40 -18.61
C HIS A 36 -19.33 0.86 -19.39
N LEU A 37 -20.46 1.57 -19.31
CA LEU A 37 -21.72 1.14 -19.92
C LEU A 37 -22.14 -0.29 -19.54
N GLY A 38 -21.86 -0.68 -18.29
CA GLY A 38 -22.20 -2.01 -17.76
C GLY A 38 -21.18 -3.11 -18.06
N GLU A 39 -20.14 -2.82 -18.85
CA GLU A 39 -19.09 -3.78 -19.18
C GLU A 39 -17.85 -3.57 -18.30
N LEU A 40 -17.29 -4.65 -17.76
CA LEU A 40 -16.05 -4.63 -17.00
C LEU A 40 -14.87 -4.29 -17.92
N ILE A 41 -14.20 -3.17 -17.68
CA ILE A 41 -13.07 -2.70 -18.48
C ILE A 41 -11.72 -2.84 -17.79
N ALA A 42 -11.67 -2.90 -16.46
CA ALA A 42 -10.44 -3.06 -15.70
C ALA A 42 -10.70 -3.61 -14.30
N LYS A 43 -9.73 -4.35 -13.78
CA LYS A 43 -9.81 -4.99 -12.47
C LYS A 43 -8.45 -4.92 -11.76
N PRO A 44 -7.90 -3.73 -11.49
CA PRO A 44 -6.60 -3.61 -10.84
C PRO A 44 -6.65 -3.99 -9.36
N MET A 45 -5.58 -4.63 -8.89
CA MET A 45 -5.28 -4.84 -7.48
C MET A 45 -3.92 -4.22 -7.20
N ILE A 46 -3.85 -3.29 -6.26
CA ILE A 46 -2.66 -2.48 -6.00
C ILE A 46 -2.39 -2.44 -4.50
N ASP A 47 -1.15 -2.73 -4.12
CA ASP A 47 -0.66 -2.55 -2.77
C ASP A 47 0.07 -1.22 -2.68
N VAL A 48 -0.27 -0.39 -1.70
CA VAL A 48 0.26 0.98 -1.53
C VAL A 48 0.53 1.28 -0.07
N GLU A 49 1.63 1.98 0.21
CA GLU A 49 1.89 2.56 1.53
C GLU A 49 1.17 3.91 1.69
N GLU A 50 0.79 4.23 2.93
CA GLU A 50 0.17 5.53 3.21
C GLU A 50 1.04 6.70 2.77
N GLY A 51 0.43 7.70 2.12
CA GLY A 51 1.12 8.89 1.66
C GLY A 51 2.02 8.70 0.44
N GLU A 52 2.21 7.48 -0.04
CA GLU A 52 2.97 7.17 -1.25
C GLU A 52 2.07 7.19 -2.49
N THR A 53 2.57 7.76 -3.57
CA THR A 53 1.90 7.73 -4.87
C THR A 53 2.47 6.60 -5.71
N ILE A 54 1.62 5.66 -6.10
CA ILE A 54 1.98 4.56 -6.99
C ILE A 54 1.33 4.77 -8.34
N ALA A 55 2.11 4.62 -9.39
CA ALA A 55 1.66 4.64 -10.77
C ALA A 55 2.04 3.32 -11.45
N GLY A 56 1.09 2.71 -12.15
CA GLY A 56 1.31 1.47 -12.87
C GLY A 56 0.52 1.39 -14.16
N THR A 57 1.07 0.65 -15.11
CA THR A 57 0.37 0.25 -16.33
C THR A 57 0.04 -1.22 -16.23
N PHE A 58 -1.20 -1.56 -16.44
CA PHE A 58 -1.74 -2.90 -16.31
C PHE A 58 -2.30 -3.38 -17.63
N SER A 59 -2.32 -4.67 -17.81
CA SER A 59 -2.90 -5.31 -18.97
C SER A 59 -3.70 -6.52 -18.52
N ASP A 60 -5.00 -6.44 -18.69
CA ASP A 60 -5.90 -7.57 -18.44
C ASP A 60 -6.12 -8.34 -19.73
N GLU A 61 -6.18 -9.65 -19.63
CA GLU A 61 -6.41 -10.52 -20.77
C GLU A 61 -7.74 -10.17 -21.47
N GLY A 62 -7.66 -9.83 -22.76
CA GLY A 62 -8.80 -9.49 -23.58
C GLY A 62 -9.39 -8.08 -23.41
N ARG A 63 -8.80 -7.23 -22.51
CA ARG A 63 -9.35 -5.90 -22.20
C ARG A 63 -8.44 -4.73 -22.61
N GLY A 64 -7.20 -5.01 -23.02
CA GLY A 64 -6.22 -3.98 -23.37
C GLY A 64 -5.47 -3.42 -22.16
N GLN A 65 -4.72 -2.36 -22.41
CA GLN A 65 -3.90 -1.71 -21.39
C GLN A 65 -4.63 -0.53 -20.74
N TYR A 66 -4.38 -0.34 -19.43
CA TYR A 66 -4.85 0.82 -18.69
C TYR A 66 -3.79 1.27 -17.68
N LYS A 67 -3.85 2.54 -17.33
CA LYS A 67 -2.95 3.15 -16.35
C LYS A 67 -3.72 3.57 -15.10
N VAL A 68 -3.15 3.29 -13.95
CA VAL A 68 -3.70 3.71 -12.65
C VAL A 68 -2.63 4.45 -11.86
N VAL A 69 -3.02 5.58 -11.27
CA VAL A 69 -2.23 6.32 -10.28
C VAL A 69 -3.04 6.38 -9.01
N VAL A 70 -2.45 6.01 -7.89
CA VAL A 70 -3.14 5.89 -6.59
C VAL A 70 -2.34 6.56 -5.49
N LEU A 71 -3.06 7.27 -4.62
CA LEU A 71 -2.57 7.79 -3.35
C LEU A 71 -3.60 7.50 -2.27
N VAL A 72 -3.16 6.93 -1.15
CA VAL A 72 -4.01 6.64 0.00
C VAL A 72 -3.51 7.40 1.23
N ARG A 73 -4.41 8.09 1.92
CA ARG A 73 -4.12 8.80 3.16
C ARG A 73 -5.12 8.40 4.25
N PRO A 74 -4.66 8.01 5.43
CA PRO A 74 -5.56 7.82 6.57
C PRO A 74 -6.17 9.17 6.97
N VAL A 75 -7.47 9.17 7.28
CA VAL A 75 -8.23 10.36 7.67
C VAL A 75 -8.74 10.25 9.09
N ALA A 76 -9.17 9.06 9.48
CA ALA A 76 -9.69 8.73 10.80
C ALA A 76 -9.48 7.24 11.04
N ASP A 77 -9.84 6.76 12.24
CA ASP A 77 -9.81 5.33 12.54
C ASP A 77 -10.66 4.55 11.52
N GLU A 78 -10.05 3.55 10.91
CA GLU A 78 -10.67 2.68 9.91
C GLU A 78 -11.22 3.40 8.66
N GLN A 79 -10.79 4.64 8.40
CA GLN A 79 -11.15 5.40 7.21
C GLN A 79 -9.93 5.95 6.49
N VAL A 80 -9.93 5.81 5.18
CA VAL A 80 -8.90 6.34 4.30
C VAL A 80 -9.48 7.21 3.20
N TYR A 81 -8.74 8.23 2.80
CA TYR A 81 -9.00 9.00 1.60
C TYR A 81 -8.21 8.38 0.45
N VAL A 82 -8.91 8.02 -0.61
CA VAL A 82 -8.31 7.43 -1.81
C VAL A 82 -8.42 8.42 -2.95
N SER A 83 -7.29 8.84 -3.48
CA SER A 83 -7.18 9.60 -4.71
C SER A 83 -6.67 8.68 -5.81
N MET A 84 -7.44 8.53 -6.88
CA MET A 84 -7.11 7.64 -7.97
C MET A 84 -7.25 8.36 -9.31
N GLN A 85 -6.36 8.06 -10.23
CA GLN A 85 -6.48 8.42 -11.63
C GLN A 85 -6.49 7.16 -12.47
N PHE A 86 -7.51 6.98 -13.28
CA PHE A 86 -7.67 5.84 -14.17
C PHE A 86 -7.72 6.32 -15.62
N SER A 87 -6.90 5.73 -16.47
CA SER A 87 -6.84 6.04 -17.91
C SER A 87 -6.86 4.76 -18.73
N SER A 88 -7.80 4.66 -19.65
CA SER A 88 -7.91 3.57 -20.61
C SER A 88 -8.39 4.09 -21.97
N GLY A 89 -7.53 4.07 -22.97
CA GLY A 89 -7.84 4.64 -24.28
C GLY A 89 -8.20 6.12 -24.17
N LYS A 90 -9.43 6.48 -24.53
CA LYS A 90 -9.96 7.85 -24.42
C LYS A 90 -10.60 8.17 -23.06
N LEU A 91 -10.76 7.15 -22.20
CA LEU A 91 -11.33 7.33 -20.87
C LEU A 91 -10.25 7.81 -19.91
N ASN A 92 -10.52 8.91 -19.22
CA ASN A 92 -9.69 9.44 -18.16
C ASN A 92 -10.59 9.96 -17.06
N ILE A 93 -10.53 9.33 -15.89
CA ILE A 93 -11.32 9.72 -14.73
C ILE A 93 -10.43 9.83 -13.50
N GLN A 94 -10.83 10.69 -12.56
CA GLN A 94 -10.11 10.94 -11.31
C GLN A 94 -11.06 10.80 -10.12
N PRO A 95 -11.43 9.58 -9.74
CA PRO A 95 -12.25 9.37 -8.55
C PRO A 95 -11.47 9.69 -7.28
N ASN A 96 -12.09 10.47 -6.41
CA ASN A 96 -11.61 10.79 -5.08
C ASN A 96 -12.70 10.43 -4.08
N LEU A 97 -12.42 9.56 -3.15
CA LEU A 97 -13.44 9.11 -2.20
C LEU A 97 -12.89 8.75 -0.82
N LEU A 98 -13.77 8.86 0.16
CA LEU A 98 -13.56 8.29 1.49
C LEU A 98 -14.02 6.84 1.48
N ALA A 99 -13.18 5.94 1.95
CA ALA A 99 -13.49 4.53 2.06
C ALA A 99 -13.24 4.05 3.49
N GLY A 100 -14.18 3.30 4.04
CA GLY A 100 -13.95 2.52 5.25
C GLY A 100 -13.13 1.28 4.93
N ILE A 101 -12.17 0.93 5.79
CA ILE A 101 -11.37 -0.28 5.63
C ILE A 101 -12.27 -1.50 5.75
N GLY A 102 -12.19 -2.42 4.77
CA GLY A 102 -13.03 -3.60 4.68
C GLY A 102 -14.47 -3.35 4.22
N GLN A 103 -14.82 -2.13 3.84
CA GLN A 103 -16.17 -1.76 3.39
C GLN A 103 -16.17 -1.40 1.91
N PRO A 104 -16.94 -2.10 1.07
CA PRO A 104 -17.05 -1.77 -0.34
C PRO A 104 -17.63 -0.37 -0.57
N ARG A 105 -17.09 0.34 -1.53
CA ARG A 105 -17.56 1.66 -1.97
C ARG A 105 -17.71 1.68 -3.48
N SER A 106 -18.67 2.45 -3.94
CA SER A 106 -18.93 2.67 -5.37
C SER A 106 -18.98 4.15 -5.68
N ALA A 107 -18.45 4.51 -6.84
CA ALA A 107 -18.57 5.85 -7.40
C ALA A 107 -18.80 5.75 -8.91
N THR A 108 -19.54 6.71 -9.46
CA THR A 108 -19.80 6.78 -10.90
C THR A 108 -19.36 8.14 -11.41
N ILE A 109 -18.45 8.17 -12.39
CA ILE A 109 -17.93 9.37 -13.02
C ILE A 109 -17.90 9.14 -14.53
N LYS A 110 -18.49 10.04 -15.30
CA LYS A 110 -18.50 9.98 -16.79
C LYS A 110 -18.93 8.60 -17.34
N LYS A 111 -20.01 8.05 -16.80
CA LYS A 111 -20.54 6.71 -17.17
C LYS A 111 -19.62 5.54 -16.81
N VAL A 112 -18.55 5.78 -16.05
CA VAL A 112 -17.69 4.75 -15.48
C VAL A 112 -18.08 4.54 -14.04
N ARG A 113 -18.47 3.33 -13.68
CA ARG A 113 -18.69 2.92 -12.30
C ARG A 113 -17.44 2.23 -11.77
N MET A 114 -16.95 2.71 -10.65
CA MET A 114 -15.86 2.09 -9.92
C MET A 114 -16.40 1.44 -8.64
N ASN A 115 -16.08 0.19 -8.44
CA ASN A 115 -16.23 -0.46 -7.13
C ASN A 115 -14.85 -0.57 -6.50
N LEU A 116 -14.75 -0.22 -5.23
CA LEU A 116 -13.48 -0.20 -4.50
C LEU A 116 -13.63 -0.89 -3.16
N LEU A 117 -12.66 -1.74 -2.83
CA LEU A 117 -12.46 -2.31 -1.50
C LEU A 117 -11.03 -2.01 -1.06
N VAL A 118 -10.89 -1.39 0.11
CA VAL A 118 -9.59 -1.12 0.75
C VAL A 118 -9.43 -2.04 1.94
N GLU A 119 -8.35 -2.80 1.96
CA GLU A 119 -7.98 -3.69 3.06
C GLU A 119 -6.61 -3.28 3.61
N GLU A 120 -6.43 -3.35 4.92
CA GLU A 120 -5.14 -3.12 5.55
C GLU A 120 -4.30 -4.39 5.45
N ILE A 121 -3.04 -4.25 5.01
CA ILE A 121 -2.09 -5.36 4.98
C ILE A 121 -1.33 -5.37 6.29
N LYS A 122 -1.54 -6.42 7.08
CA LYS A 122 -0.83 -6.62 8.35
C LYS A 122 0.49 -7.33 8.13
N GLU A 123 1.47 -7.05 8.99
CA GLU A 123 2.79 -7.69 8.92
C GLU A 123 2.73 -9.22 9.03
N GLU A 124 1.72 -9.76 9.69
CA GLU A 124 1.48 -11.21 9.80
C GLU A 124 1.27 -11.88 8.44
N ASP A 125 0.72 -11.14 7.47
CA ASP A 125 0.52 -11.63 6.12
C ASP A 125 1.81 -11.67 5.28
N LEU A 126 2.88 -11.08 5.79
CA LEU A 126 4.19 -11.00 5.14
C LEU A 126 5.17 -12.09 5.59
N GLU A 127 4.79 -12.96 6.52
CA GLU A 127 5.67 -14.02 7.04
C GLU A 127 5.99 -15.13 6.02
N ILE A 128 5.18 -15.29 4.99
CA ILE A 128 5.35 -16.32 3.95
C ILE A 128 6.69 -16.19 3.19
N PRO A 129 7.15 -14.98 2.80
CA PRO A 129 8.46 -14.85 2.14
C PRO A 129 9.65 -15.25 3.00
N ASP A 130 9.56 -15.03 4.31
CA ASP A 130 10.66 -15.33 5.23
C ASP A 130 10.86 -16.84 5.41
N LEU A 131 9.78 -17.60 5.46
CA LEU A 131 9.81 -19.06 5.51
C LEU A 131 10.38 -19.67 4.23
N GLN A 132 10.03 -19.14 3.07
CA GLN A 132 10.59 -19.56 1.79
C GLN A 132 12.08 -19.26 1.69
N PHE A 133 12.51 -18.11 2.19
CA PHE A 133 13.92 -17.72 2.20
C PHE A 133 14.76 -18.63 3.09
N LYS A 134 14.27 -19.00 4.27
CA LYS A 134 14.94 -19.96 5.16
C LYS A 134 15.08 -21.35 4.53
N ALA A 135 14.04 -21.81 3.85
CA ALA A 135 14.07 -23.10 3.15
C ALA A 135 15.10 -23.10 2.01
N LEU A 136 15.17 -22.03 1.22
CA LEU A 136 16.17 -21.86 0.17
C LEU A 136 17.60 -21.81 0.71
N THR A 137 17.82 -21.13 1.81
CA THR A 137 19.14 -21.07 2.47
C THR A 137 19.59 -22.44 2.96
N GLN A 138 18.70 -23.26 3.47
CA GLN A 138 19.01 -24.63 3.88
C GLN A 138 19.35 -25.54 2.69
N ILE A 139 18.67 -25.38 1.58
CA ILE A 139 18.96 -26.14 0.34
C ILE A 139 20.34 -25.75 -0.21
N ASP A 140 20.62 -24.43 -0.26
CA ASP A 140 21.93 -23.94 -0.70
C ASP A 140 23.07 -24.40 0.22
N GLY A 141 22.84 -24.39 1.53
CA GLY A 141 23.80 -24.90 2.50
C GLY A 141 24.15 -26.38 2.30
N LYS A 142 23.21 -27.19 1.84
CA LYS A 142 23.47 -28.61 1.47
C LYS A 142 24.23 -28.75 0.18
N THR A 143 23.95 -27.87 -0.78
CA THR A 143 24.63 -27.92 -2.09
C THR A 143 26.11 -27.54 -1.98
N PHE A 144 26.47 -26.69 -1.03
CA PHE A 144 27.85 -26.29 -0.79
C PHE A 144 28.69 -27.31 0.00
N LEU A 145 28.05 -28.24 0.67
CA LEU A 145 28.72 -29.24 1.49
C LEU A 145 29.02 -30.54 0.73
N GLU A 146 28.50 -30.71 -0.43
CA GLU A 146 28.76 -31.83 -1.35
C GLU A 146 29.82 -31.46 -2.41
#